data_13b5d3de2f1064e59157786d47f811f4
#
_entry.id   13b5d3de2f1064e59157786d47f811f4
#
_cell.length_a   1.000
_cell.length_b   1.000
_cell.length_c   1.000
_cell.angle_alpha   90.00
_cell.angle_beta   90.00
_cell.angle_gamma   90.00
#
_symmetry.space_group_name_H-M   'P 1'
#
loop_
_entity.id
_entity.type
_entity.pdbx_description
1 polymer ?
#
loop_
_entity_poly.entity_id
_entity_poly.type
_entity_poly.pdbx_seq_one_letter_code
_entity_poly.pdbx_strand_id
1 'polypeptide(L)'
;MDQFVLQKQFMPSLRKIHRCLRSRDMGGVHHSDMILLSMYYRGTDESAMRVKELGRCSNISPTALSRCLRQLEKEELIRRTADPSDRRSLRVELTSSGMDRAARLDASTNFCFDRIFQAMGEKDARELVRLTGIFSDLLEREDLPESSVERRTLGH
;
A
#
# COMPACT_ATOMS: atom_id res chain seq x y z
N MET A 1 8.90 21.42 22.83
CA MET A 1 9.37 21.10 21.45
C MET A 1 8.36 21.67 20.47
N ASP A 2 8.77 22.51 19.55
CA ASP A 2 7.85 23.20 18.65
C ASP A 2 7.35 22.22 17.57
N GLN A 3 6.11 21.74 17.74
CA GLN A 3 5.47 20.79 16.83
C GLN A 3 5.41 21.31 15.38
N PHE A 4 5.32 22.62 15.20
CA PHE A 4 5.31 23.26 13.89
C PHE A 4 6.64 23.11 13.14
N VAL A 5 7.77 23.13 13.86
CA VAL A 5 9.11 22.90 13.28
C VAL A 5 9.23 21.45 12.81
N LEU A 6 8.76 20.48 13.60
CA LEU A 6 8.78 19.06 13.20
C LEU A 6 7.94 18.79 11.95
N GLN A 7 6.74 19.36 11.87
CA GLN A 7 5.89 19.21 10.69
C GLN A 7 6.54 19.79 9.43
N LYS A 8 7.18 20.96 9.53
CA LYS A 8 7.90 21.58 8.40
C LYS A 8 9.07 20.75 7.88
N GLN A 9 9.72 19.99 8.73
CA GLN A 9 10.82 19.08 8.34
C GLN A 9 10.31 17.74 7.84
N PHE A 10 9.26 17.20 8.46
CA PHE A 10 8.71 15.88 8.17
C PHE A 10 7.96 15.83 6.82
N MET A 11 7.08 16.81 6.57
CA MET A 11 6.22 16.78 5.39
C MET A 11 6.97 16.81 4.04
N PRO A 12 8.06 17.59 3.85
CA PRO A 12 8.85 17.52 2.64
C PRO A 12 9.51 16.14 2.43
N SER A 13 10.01 15.52 3.52
CA SER A 13 10.64 14.21 3.48
C SER A 13 9.61 13.13 3.09
N LEU A 14 8.43 13.16 3.69
CA LEU A 14 7.33 12.25 3.36
C LEU A 14 6.90 12.38 1.89
N ARG A 15 6.78 13.61 1.37
CA ARG A 15 6.47 13.85 -0.05
C ARG A 15 7.57 13.32 -0.97
N LYS A 16 8.84 13.47 -0.58
CA LYS A 16 9.97 12.95 -1.35
C LYS A 16 9.94 11.42 -1.38
N ILE A 17 9.74 10.77 -0.22
CA ILE A 17 9.59 9.31 -0.12
C ILE A 17 8.46 8.84 -1.03
N HIS A 18 7.26 9.42 -0.90
CA HIS A 18 6.10 9.06 -1.71
C HIS A 18 6.37 9.21 -3.22
N ARG A 19 7.03 10.30 -3.62
CA ARG A 19 7.41 10.51 -5.03
C ARG A 19 8.40 9.46 -5.51
N CYS A 20 9.44 9.15 -4.72
CA CYS A 20 10.45 8.14 -5.07
C CYS A 20 9.84 6.73 -5.17
N LEU A 21 8.97 6.36 -4.24
CA LEU A 21 8.27 5.07 -4.28
C LEU A 21 7.36 4.91 -5.51
N ARG A 22 6.87 6.03 -6.06
CA ARG A 22 6.05 6.03 -7.30
C ARG A 22 6.87 6.21 -8.57
N SER A 23 8.14 6.55 -8.48
CA SER A 23 9.00 6.68 -9.67
C SER A 23 9.36 5.31 -10.23
N ARG A 24 9.59 5.24 -11.55
CA ARG A 24 9.99 4.00 -12.23
C ARG A 24 11.33 3.46 -11.73
N ASP A 25 12.18 4.32 -11.16
CA ASP A 25 13.52 3.95 -10.71
C ASP A 25 13.51 3.07 -9.45
N MET A 26 12.40 3.06 -8.70
CA MET A 26 12.16 2.18 -7.55
C MET A 26 11.30 0.96 -7.91
N GLY A 27 11.23 0.60 -9.20
CA GLY A 27 10.35 -0.47 -9.67
C GLY A 27 8.92 -0.04 -9.92
N GLY A 28 8.63 1.29 -9.86
CA GLY A 28 7.34 1.92 -10.16
C GLY A 28 6.15 1.09 -9.73
N VAL A 29 5.84 1.05 -8.43
CA VAL A 29 4.74 0.22 -7.95
C VAL A 29 3.41 0.80 -8.47
N HIS A 30 2.93 0.25 -9.56
CA HIS A 30 1.61 0.58 -10.07
C HIS A 30 0.52 0.11 -9.09
N HIS A 31 -0.68 0.68 -9.18
CA HIS A 31 -1.79 0.22 -8.33
C HIS A 31 -2.06 -1.29 -8.48
N SER A 32 -1.85 -1.85 -9.68
CA SER A 32 -1.95 -3.29 -9.93
C SER A 32 -0.90 -4.10 -9.17
N ASP A 33 0.34 -3.62 -9.12
CA ASP A 33 1.42 -4.27 -8.37
C ASP A 33 1.17 -4.21 -6.86
N MET A 34 0.64 -3.08 -6.35
CA MET A 34 0.22 -2.97 -4.94
C MET A 34 -0.89 -3.96 -4.59
N ILE A 35 -1.83 -4.17 -5.51
CA ILE A 35 -2.89 -5.16 -5.34
C ILE A 35 -2.30 -6.57 -5.26
N LEU A 36 -1.41 -6.94 -6.18
CA LEU A 36 -0.75 -8.24 -6.19
C LEU A 36 0.07 -8.47 -4.91
N LEU A 37 0.85 -7.48 -4.47
CA LEU A 37 1.63 -7.56 -3.23
C LEU A 37 0.73 -7.67 -2.00
N SER A 38 -0.37 -6.90 -1.94
CA SER A 38 -1.33 -6.98 -0.82
C SER A 38 -1.96 -8.36 -0.71
N MET A 39 -2.23 -9.02 -1.83
CA MET A 39 -2.73 -10.39 -1.85
C MET A 39 -1.64 -11.40 -1.48
N TYR A 40 -0.42 -11.18 -1.97
CA TYR A 40 0.74 -12.04 -1.71
C TYR A 40 1.12 -12.08 -0.21
N TYR A 41 1.16 -10.93 0.45
CA TYR A 41 1.52 -10.84 1.87
C TYR A 41 0.45 -11.38 2.83
N ARG A 42 -0.79 -11.51 2.41
CA ARG A 42 -1.83 -12.14 3.22
C ARG A 42 -1.68 -13.64 3.39
N GLY A 43 -0.83 -14.28 2.56
CA GLY A 43 -0.49 -15.69 2.67
C GLY A 43 -1.54 -16.62 2.07
N THR A 44 -1.20 -17.92 2.06
CA THR A 44 -1.96 -18.98 1.39
C THR A 44 -3.18 -19.48 2.18
N ASP A 45 -3.33 -19.11 3.45
CA ASP A 45 -4.42 -19.64 4.30
C ASP A 45 -5.80 -19.03 3.99
N GLU A 46 -5.83 -17.85 3.38
CA GLU A 46 -7.04 -17.27 2.79
C GLU A 46 -6.70 -16.68 1.41
N SER A 47 -6.42 -17.55 0.44
CA SER A 47 -5.98 -17.16 -0.92
C SER A 47 -6.96 -16.22 -1.65
N ALA A 48 -8.19 -16.12 -1.18
CA ALA A 48 -9.23 -15.31 -1.79
C ALA A 48 -9.60 -14.11 -0.92
N MET A 49 -9.35 -12.91 -1.43
CA MET A 49 -9.74 -11.64 -0.79
C MET A 49 -11.08 -11.13 -1.33
N ARG A 50 -11.92 -10.58 -0.44
CA ARG A 50 -13.09 -9.81 -0.90
C ARG A 50 -12.65 -8.49 -1.54
N VAL A 51 -13.29 -8.13 -2.65
CA VAL A 51 -12.99 -6.87 -3.38
C VAL A 51 -13.08 -5.64 -2.46
N LYS A 52 -14.01 -5.63 -1.49
CA LYS A 52 -14.14 -4.54 -0.50
C LYS A 52 -12.90 -4.41 0.41
N GLU A 53 -12.35 -5.54 0.85
CA GLU A 53 -11.15 -5.57 1.70
C GLU A 53 -9.94 -5.09 0.93
N LEU A 54 -9.82 -5.56 -0.32
CA LEU A 54 -8.74 -5.14 -1.21
C LEU A 54 -8.76 -3.63 -1.47
N GLY A 55 -9.95 -3.04 -1.61
CA GLY A 55 -10.12 -1.59 -1.75
C GLY A 55 -9.66 -0.80 -0.53
N ARG A 56 -9.91 -1.33 0.68
CA ARG A 56 -9.45 -0.71 1.94
C ARG A 56 -7.93 -0.78 2.08
N CYS A 57 -7.33 -1.94 1.81
CA CYS A 57 -5.88 -2.14 1.93
C CYS A 57 -5.07 -1.33 0.91
N SER A 58 -5.58 -1.18 -0.31
CA SER A 58 -4.85 -0.51 -1.40
C SER A 58 -5.06 1.00 -1.46
N ASN A 59 -5.96 1.55 -0.66
CA ASN A 59 -6.29 2.98 -0.61
C ASN A 59 -6.53 3.63 -1.99
N ILE A 60 -7.19 2.90 -2.89
CA ILE A 60 -7.53 3.35 -4.24
C ILE A 60 -9.05 3.47 -4.40
N SER A 61 -9.48 4.37 -5.29
CA SER A 61 -10.91 4.55 -5.53
C SER A 61 -11.55 3.28 -6.11
N PRO A 62 -12.84 3.02 -5.85
CA PRO A 62 -13.55 1.85 -6.40
C PRO A 62 -13.43 1.72 -7.92
N THR A 63 -13.46 2.84 -8.63
CA THR A 63 -13.30 2.88 -10.09
C THR A 63 -11.91 2.45 -10.53
N ALA A 64 -10.86 2.94 -9.84
CA ALA A 64 -9.48 2.56 -10.12
C ALA A 64 -9.24 1.09 -9.78
N LEU A 65 -9.75 0.60 -8.63
CA LEU A 65 -9.70 -0.80 -8.26
C LEU A 65 -10.34 -1.70 -9.31
N SER A 66 -11.56 -1.37 -9.77
CA SER A 66 -12.25 -2.14 -10.81
C SER A 66 -11.48 -2.20 -12.13
N ARG A 67 -10.77 -1.12 -12.48
CA ARG A 67 -9.92 -1.07 -13.67
C ARG A 67 -8.69 -1.97 -13.50
N CYS A 68 -8.00 -1.87 -12.37
CA CYS A 68 -6.84 -2.69 -12.06
C CYS A 68 -7.19 -4.18 -12.04
N LEU A 69 -8.29 -4.56 -11.38
CA LEU A 69 -8.73 -5.95 -11.33
C LEU A 69 -9.07 -6.51 -12.72
N ARG A 70 -9.70 -5.72 -13.58
CA ARG A 70 -9.95 -6.15 -14.97
C ARG A 70 -8.67 -6.37 -15.75
N GLN A 71 -7.67 -5.50 -15.55
CA GLN A 71 -6.38 -5.64 -16.22
C GLN A 71 -5.64 -6.89 -15.73
N LEU A 72 -5.54 -7.09 -14.41
CA LEU A 72 -4.89 -8.25 -13.82
C LEU A 72 -5.56 -9.57 -14.23
N GLU A 73 -6.88 -9.58 -14.35
CA GLU A 73 -7.64 -10.75 -14.82
C GLU A 73 -7.40 -11.02 -16.32
N LYS A 74 -7.32 -9.98 -17.15
CA LYS A 74 -6.93 -10.08 -18.56
C LYS A 74 -5.52 -10.62 -18.75
N GLU A 75 -4.62 -10.29 -17.83
CA GLU A 75 -3.22 -10.77 -17.78
C GLU A 75 -3.11 -12.16 -17.13
N GLU A 76 -4.24 -12.78 -16.76
CA GLU A 76 -4.29 -14.08 -16.09
C GLU A 76 -3.51 -14.15 -14.77
N LEU A 77 -3.31 -13.00 -14.11
CA LEU A 77 -2.61 -12.91 -12.82
C LEU A 77 -3.54 -13.13 -11.62
N ILE A 78 -4.82 -12.87 -11.80
CA ILE A 78 -5.86 -13.10 -10.80
C ILE A 78 -7.06 -13.83 -11.41
N ARG A 79 -7.84 -14.43 -10.53
CA ARG A 79 -9.16 -15.02 -10.86
C ARG A 79 -10.22 -14.46 -9.93
N ARG A 80 -11.40 -14.16 -10.45
CA ARG A 80 -12.56 -13.76 -9.66
C ARG A 80 -13.53 -14.91 -9.52
N THR A 81 -14.02 -15.10 -8.31
CA THR A 81 -15.02 -16.11 -7.98
C THR A 81 -16.14 -15.48 -7.16
N ALA A 82 -17.33 -16.07 -7.20
CA ALA A 82 -18.40 -15.67 -6.29
C ALA A 82 -18.02 -16.08 -4.86
N ASP A 83 -18.29 -15.22 -3.87
CA ASP A 83 -18.09 -15.59 -2.47
C ASP A 83 -19.10 -16.70 -2.09
N PRO A 84 -18.64 -17.85 -1.57
CA PRO A 84 -19.53 -18.93 -1.16
C PRO A 84 -20.54 -18.52 -0.09
N SER A 85 -20.17 -17.55 0.77
CA SER A 85 -21.01 -17.06 1.87
C SER A 85 -21.93 -15.90 1.48
N ASP A 86 -21.61 -15.18 0.40
CA ASP A 86 -22.40 -14.05 -0.11
C ASP A 86 -22.28 -13.95 -1.64
N ARG A 87 -23.25 -14.49 -2.34
CA ARG A 87 -23.29 -14.50 -3.82
C ARG A 87 -23.29 -13.10 -4.46
N ARG A 88 -23.52 -12.05 -3.69
CA ARG A 88 -23.43 -10.65 -4.16
C ARG A 88 -22.01 -10.09 -4.04
N SER A 89 -21.12 -10.79 -3.34
CA SER A 89 -19.73 -10.41 -3.16
C SER A 89 -18.83 -11.22 -4.09
N LEU A 90 -17.78 -10.55 -4.60
CA LEU A 90 -16.74 -11.19 -5.39
C LEU A 90 -15.49 -11.38 -4.52
N ARG A 91 -14.88 -12.55 -4.65
CA ARG A 91 -13.55 -12.86 -4.15
C ARG A 91 -12.55 -12.80 -5.30
N VAL A 92 -11.32 -12.45 -4.98
CA VAL A 92 -10.20 -12.38 -5.91
C VAL A 92 -9.09 -13.28 -5.38
N GLU A 93 -8.54 -14.10 -6.24
CA GLU A 93 -7.44 -15.04 -5.94
C GLU A 93 -6.29 -14.81 -6.89
N LEU A 94 -5.05 -14.99 -6.40
CA LEU A 94 -3.89 -15.07 -7.29
C LEU A 94 -3.92 -16.39 -8.06
N THR A 95 -3.58 -16.33 -9.35
CA THR A 95 -3.21 -17.52 -10.11
C THR A 95 -1.76 -17.91 -9.81
N SER A 96 -1.28 -19.04 -10.30
CA SER A 96 0.15 -19.39 -10.23
C SER A 96 1.03 -18.32 -10.89
N SER A 97 0.62 -17.81 -12.05
CA SER A 97 1.32 -16.70 -12.73
C SER A 97 1.29 -15.41 -11.90
N GLY A 98 0.17 -15.14 -11.22
CA GLY A 98 0.04 -14.00 -10.29
C GLY A 98 0.93 -14.14 -9.08
N MET A 99 1.04 -15.33 -8.50
CA MET A 99 1.94 -15.63 -7.39
C MET A 99 3.41 -15.42 -7.79
N ASP A 100 3.82 -15.96 -8.94
CA ASP A 100 5.18 -15.76 -9.48
C ASP A 100 5.48 -14.29 -9.76
N ARG A 101 4.53 -13.55 -10.30
CA ARG A 101 4.67 -12.11 -10.53
C ARG A 101 4.82 -11.34 -9.22
N ALA A 102 3.98 -11.64 -8.23
CA ALA A 102 4.04 -11.01 -6.91
C ALA A 102 5.36 -11.31 -6.20
N ALA A 103 5.84 -12.56 -6.24
CA ALA A 103 7.13 -12.94 -5.67
C ALA A 103 8.31 -12.18 -6.31
N ARG A 104 8.29 -11.97 -7.62
CA ARG A 104 9.32 -11.16 -8.30
C ARG A 104 9.24 -9.68 -7.90
N LEU A 105 8.04 -9.12 -7.75
CA LEU A 105 7.86 -7.75 -7.27
C LEU A 105 8.35 -7.60 -5.83
N ASP A 106 8.04 -8.55 -4.97
CA ASP A 106 8.51 -8.60 -3.59
C ASP A 106 10.04 -8.62 -3.52
N ALA A 107 10.67 -9.55 -4.23
CA ALA A 107 12.13 -9.65 -4.28
C ALA A 107 12.79 -8.36 -4.79
N SER A 108 12.23 -7.73 -5.82
CA SER A 108 12.73 -6.45 -6.34
C SER A 108 12.59 -5.32 -5.33
N THR A 109 11.48 -5.26 -4.63
CA THR A 109 11.20 -4.25 -3.59
C THR A 109 12.15 -4.44 -2.41
N ASN A 110 12.29 -5.68 -1.92
CA ASN A 110 13.20 -6.02 -0.82
C ASN A 110 14.64 -5.69 -1.17
N PHE A 111 15.12 -6.03 -2.37
CA PHE A 111 16.46 -5.68 -2.82
C PHE A 111 16.73 -4.16 -2.78
N CYS A 112 15.73 -3.35 -3.16
CA CYS A 112 15.85 -1.90 -3.10
C CYS A 112 15.95 -1.39 -1.65
N PHE A 113 15.09 -1.88 -0.76
CA PHE A 113 15.11 -1.52 0.66
C PHE A 113 16.37 -2.00 1.36
N ASP A 114 16.87 -3.19 1.05
CA ASP A 114 18.13 -3.70 1.60
C ASP A 114 19.30 -2.77 1.29
N ARG A 115 19.40 -2.26 0.07
CA ARG A 115 20.43 -1.28 -0.30
C ARG A 115 20.29 0.03 0.48
N ILE A 116 19.06 0.50 0.69
CA ILE A 116 18.80 1.72 1.46
C ILE A 116 19.21 1.50 2.92
N PHE A 117 18.80 0.38 3.52
CA PHE A 117 19.14 0.05 4.91
C PHE A 117 20.64 -0.14 5.12
N GLN A 118 21.33 -0.78 4.17
CA GLN A 118 22.79 -0.88 4.18
C GLN A 118 23.47 0.49 4.13
N ALA A 119 22.97 1.40 3.27
CA ALA A 119 23.50 2.76 3.18
C ALA A 119 23.23 3.61 4.43
N MET A 120 22.13 3.37 5.13
CA MET A 120 21.81 4.03 6.40
C MET A 120 22.65 3.52 7.57
N GLY A 121 23.08 2.27 7.52
CA GLY A 121 23.69 1.58 8.64
C GLY A 121 22.65 0.98 9.60
N GLU A 122 23.08 -0.07 10.32
CA GLU A 122 22.16 -0.91 11.11
C GLU A 122 21.40 -0.13 12.19
N LYS A 123 22.07 0.79 12.89
CA LYS A 123 21.46 1.57 13.98
C LYS A 123 20.28 2.43 13.47
N ASP A 124 20.52 3.19 12.42
CA ASP A 124 19.51 4.11 11.89
C ASP A 124 18.39 3.37 11.16
N ALA A 125 18.71 2.26 10.48
CA ALA A 125 17.72 1.40 9.87
C ALA A 125 16.75 0.79 10.91
N ARG A 126 17.27 0.26 12.02
CA ARG A 126 16.44 -0.27 13.12
C ARG A 126 15.58 0.82 13.76
N GLU A 127 16.14 2.03 13.96
CA GLU A 127 15.40 3.14 14.52
C GLU A 127 14.31 3.62 13.56
N LEU A 128 14.57 3.69 12.27
CA LEU A 128 13.56 4.01 11.26
C LEU A 128 12.39 3.01 11.31
N VAL A 129 12.67 1.70 11.31
CA VAL A 129 11.64 0.66 11.39
C VAL A 129 10.81 0.81 12.66
N ARG A 130 11.46 1.01 13.82
CA ARG A 130 10.79 1.22 15.11
C ARG A 130 9.88 2.45 15.09
N LEU A 131 10.39 3.59 14.62
CA LEU A 131 9.63 4.85 14.58
C LEU A 131 8.49 4.80 13.56
N THR A 132 8.71 4.16 12.42
CA THR A 132 7.67 3.98 11.40
C THR A 132 6.53 3.10 11.93
N GLY A 133 6.84 2.04 12.67
CA GLY A 133 5.83 1.21 13.34
C GLY A 133 4.98 2.04 14.31
N ILE A 134 5.61 2.79 15.23
CA ILE A 134 4.88 3.66 16.17
C ILE A 134 4.00 4.68 15.42
N PHE A 135 4.55 5.28 14.35
CA PHE A 135 3.83 6.27 13.55
C PHE A 135 2.61 5.66 12.85
N SER A 136 2.76 4.45 12.29
CA SER A 136 1.66 3.69 11.66
C SER A 136 0.56 3.36 12.66
N ASP A 137 0.94 2.83 13.84
CA ASP A 137 -0.02 2.48 14.89
C ASP A 137 -0.81 3.69 15.39
N LEU A 138 -0.14 4.86 15.48
CA LEU A 138 -0.81 6.11 15.86
C LEU A 138 -1.76 6.62 14.78
N LEU A 139 -1.45 6.42 13.50
CA LEU A 139 -2.35 6.79 12.40
C LEU A 139 -3.59 5.90 12.31
N GLU A 140 -3.49 4.63 12.73
CA GLU A 140 -4.61 3.69 12.73
C GLU A 140 -5.57 3.89 13.92
N ARG A 141 -5.14 4.59 14.96
CA ARG A 141 -6.00 4.91 16.09
C ARG A 141 -7.03 5.95 15.68
N GLU A 142 -8.31 5.61 15.82
CA GLU A 142 -9.46 6.51 15.56
C GLU A 142 -9.48 7.76 16.44
N ASP A 143 -8.68 7.78 17.53
CA ASP A 143 -8.61 8.84 18.53
C ASP A 143 -7.71 10.03 18.17
N LEU A 144 -7.11 10.05 16.97
CA LEU A 144 -6.44 11.28 16.53
C LEU A 144 -7.50 12.37 16.39
N PRO A 145 -7.33 13.54 17.06
CA PRO A 145 -8.32 14.60 16.98
C PRO A 145 -8.55 14.92 15.50
N GLU A 146 -9.82 14.83 15.08
CA GLU A 146 -10.21 15.26 13.75
C GLU A 146 -9.61 16.66 13.56
N SER A 147 -8.72 16.80 12.57
CA SER A 147 -8.22 18.10 12.22
C SER A 147 -9.43 18.93 11.86
N SER A 148 -9.78 19.89 12.70
CA SER A 148 -10.72 20.97 12.41
C SER A 148 -10.12 21.82 11.28
N VAL A 149 -10.00 21.22 10.12
CA VAL A 149 -9.90 21.95 8.87
C VAL A 149 -11.31 22.43 8.61
N GLU A 150 -11.69 23.51 9.32
CA GLU A 150 -12.73 24.39 8.82
C GLU A 150 -12.47 24.59 7.34
N ARG A 151 -13.33 23.99 6.53
CA ARG A 151 -13.44 24.40 5.12
C ARG A 151 -13.82 25.86 5.16
N ARG A 152 -12.82 26.73 5.15
CA ARG A 152 -13.04 28.11 4.72
C ARG A 152 -13.56 28.00 3.30
N THR A 153 -14.85 28.01 3.18
CA THR A 153 -15.58 28.40 1.97
C THR A 153 -14.98 29.74 1.53
N LEU A 154 -14.08 29.66 0.55
CA LEU A 154 -13.77 30.83 -0.26
C LEU A 154 -15.06 31.11 -1.04
N GLY A 155 -15.92 31.88 -0.43
CA GLY A 155 -16.90 32.67 -1.15
C GLY A 155 -16.13 33.76 -1.89
N HIS A 156 -16.20 33.75 -3.17
CA HIS A 156 -16.47 34.82 -4.14
C HIS A 156 -16.18 34.30 -5.53
#